data_53a1d754c70ab3317f38d781990ff7f3
#
_entry.id   53a1d754c70ab3317f38d781990ff7f3
#
_cell.length_a   1.000
_cell.length_b   1.000
_cell.length_c   1.000
_cell.angle_alpha   90.00
_cell.angle_beta   90.00
_cell.angle_gamma   90.00
#
_symmetry.space_group_name_H-M   'P 1'
#
loop_
_entity.id
_entity.type
_entity.pdbx_description
1 polymer ?
#
loop_
_entity_poly.entity_id
_entity_poly.type
_entity_poly.pdbx_seq_one_letter_code
_entity_poly.pdbx_strand_id
1 'polypeptide(L)'
;MLEGAVRYAHVIRDKDGKDRWAYKVNAFAMRAEDWYAENYDATSASPTGTTNPGRYDGVNSYGDENVTVNNDFSKNMFDRRQYPGLGLYLRPGYKESDLVDYGTHNIKLGGALHYRITDGDSVKAPVEVVLASNFSTGSTVYQGDNRYRLQDVMFFQHKVEVKEEGKWFLRGYVTHEDAGNTYDIFTTALRMQEAGGSTKDWNTKYFTLW
;
A
#
# COMPACT_ATOMS: atom_id res chain seq x y z
N MET A 1 13.61 -3.75 -12.50
CA MET A 1 13.94 -3.25 -11.15
C MET A 1 15.33 -2.66 -11.18
N LEU A 2 15.53 -1.49 -10.57
CA LEU A 2 16.81 -0.83 -10.34
C LEU A 2 16.91 -0.48 -8.86
N GLU A 3 18.03 -0.82 -8.22
CA GLU A 3 18.24 -0.47 -6.81
C GLU A 3 19.70 -0.12 -6.55
N GLY A 4 19.93 0.66 -5.50
CA GLY A 4 21.25 1.04 -5.05
C GLY A 4 21.26 1.34 -3.56
N ALA A 5 22.38 1.00 -2.91
CA ALA A 5 22.57 1.26 -1.49
C ALA A 5 24.00 1.78 -1.22
N VAL A 6 24.09 2.72 -0.29
CA VAL A 6 25.36 3.23 0.22
C VAL A 6 25.34 3.19 1.75
N ARG A 7 26.43 2.74 2.32
CA ARG A 7 26.66 2.77 3.78
C ARG A 7 28.06 3.30 4.05
N TYR A 8 28.12 4.28 4.94
CA TYR A 8 29.38 4.84 5.41
C TYR A 8 29.37 4.92 6.93
N ALA A 9 30.49 4.60 7.54
CA ALA A 9 30.71 4.75 8.99
C ALA A 9 32.15 5.23 9.27
N HIS A 10 32.29 6.09 10.26
CA HIS A 10 33.59 6.63 10.65
C HIS A 10 33.64 6.80 12.16
N VAL A 11 34.84 6.57 12.71
CA VAL A 11 35.16 6.76 14.12
C VAL A 11 36.11 7.94 14.25
N ILE A 12 35.82 8.84 15.17
CA ILE A 12 36.62 10.01 15.48
C ILE A 12 37.27 9.77 16.85
N ARG A 13 38.58 9.86 16.87
CA ARG A 13 39.40 9.73 18.09
C ARG A 13 39.59 11.08 18.74
N ASP A 14 39.67 11.05 20.05
CA ASP A 14 40.07 12.23 20.83
C ASP A 14 41.62 12.47 20.79
N LYS A 15 42.06 13.48 21.53
CA LYS A 15 43.49 13.86 21.59
C LYS A 15 44.37 12.78 22.18
N ASP A 16 43.79 11.89 22.98
CA ASP A 16 44.48 10.77 23.64
C ASP A 16 44.42 9.48 22.81
N GLY A 17 43.92 9.57 21.56
CA GLY A 17 43.81 8.45 20.63
C GLY A 17 42.65 7.48 20.90
N LYS A 18 41.75 7.85 21.83
CA LYS A 18 40.60 7.02 22.19
C LYS A 18 39.42 7.29 21.28
N ASP A 19 38.67 6.24 20.92
CA ASP A 19 37.44 6.33 20.14
C ASP A 19 36.36 7.05 20.95
N ARG A 20 36.07 8.30 20.65
CA ARG A 20 35.11 9.13 21.42
C ARG A 20 33.79 9.31 20.69
N TRP A 21 33.82 9.51 19.38
CA TRP A 21 32.66 9.68 18.55
C TRP A 21 32.67 8.68 17.39
N ALA A 22 31.50 8.21 17.00
CA ALA A 22 31.33 7.51 15.73
C ALA A 22 30.05 7.94 15.10
N TYR A 23 29.99 7.93 13.78
CA TYR A 23 28.75 8.12 13.04
C TYR A 23 28.61 7.11 11.93
N LYS A 24 27.34 6.84 11.58
CA LYS A 24 26.98 5.98 10.49
C LYS A 24 25.87 6.63 9.69
N VAL A 25 25.96 6.56 8.36
CA VAL A 25 24.90 6.97 7.44
C VAL A 25 24.62 5.83 6.47
N ASN A 26 23.35 5.66 6.14
CA ASN A 26 22.90 4.69 5.13
C ASN A 26 21.90 5.40 4.20
N ALA A 27 21.98 5.10 2.93
CA ALA A 27 21.00 5.50 1.94
C ALA A 27 20.66 4.29 1.06
N PHE A 28 19.41 4.14 0.72
CA PHE A 28 18.91 3.14 -0.21
C PHE A 28 17.88 3.79 -1.11
N ALA A 29 17.90 3.46 -2.40
CA ALA A 29 16.87 3.85 -3.35
C ALA A 29 16.56 2.66 -4.26
N MET A 30 15.27 2.48 -4.57
CA MET A 30 14.77 1.46 -5.48
C MET A 30 13.68 2.03 -6.37
N ARG A 31 13.66 1.59 -7.62
CA ARG A 31 12.56 1.80 -8.56
C ARG A 31 12.25 0.48 -9.28
N ALA A 32 10.97 0.16 -9.37
CA ALA A 32 10.47 -1.04 -10.03
C ALA A 32 9.08 -0.76 -10.61
N GLU A 33 8.52 -1.73 -11.29
CA GLU A 33 7.10 -1.82 -11.59
C GLU A 33 6.53 -3.01 -10.85
N ASP A 34 5.37 -2.83 -10.24
CA ASP A 34 4.63 -3.88 -9.60
C ASP A 34 3.93 -4.77 -10.64
N TRP A 35 3.45 -5.87 -10.18
CA TRP A 35 2.76 -6.84 -10.98
C TRP A 35 1.35 -6.34 -11.36
N TYR A 36 1.04 -6.40 -12.66
CA TYR A 36 -0.26 -6.07 -13.22
C TYR A 36 -1.26 -7.17 -12.92
N ALA A 37 -2.45 -6.79 -12.44
CA ALA A 37 -3.56 -7.70 -12.24
C ALA A 37 -4.49 -7.63 -13.46
N GLU A 38 -4.48 -8.66 -14.29
CA GLU A 38 -5.19 -8.72 -15.57
C GLU A 38 -6.05 -9.97 -15.70
N ASN A 39 -6.52 -10.54 -14.59
CA ASN A 39 -7.48 -11.63 -14.62
C ASN A 39 -8.91 -11.07 -14.69
N TYR A 40 -9.58 -11.25 -15.81
CA TYR A 40 -10.95 -10.82 -16.05
C TYR A 40 -11.93 -11.99 -16.09
N ASP A 41 -11.58 -13.15 -15.53
CA ASP A 41 -12.51 -14.25 -15.33
C ASP A 41 -13.62 -13.84 -14.34
N ALA A 42 -14.76 -14.50 -14.42
CA ALA A 42 -15.84 -14.28 -13.46
C ALA A 42 -15.40 -14.70 -12.05
N THR A 43 -15.73 -13.89 -11.04
CA THR A 43 -15.48 -14.25 -9.64
C THR A 43 -16.35 -15.46 -9.24
N SER A 44 -15.95 -16.13 -8.15
CA SER A 44 -16.76 -17.22 -7.59
C SER A 44 -18.11 -16.76 -7.04
N ALA A 45 -18.27 -15.47 -6.78
CA ALA A 45 -19.52 -14.85 -6.32
C ALA A 45 -20.37 -14.29 -7.47
N SER A 46 -19.84 -14.26 -8.70
CA SER A 46 -20.58 -13.78 -9.85
C SER A 46 -21.79 -14.68 -10.16
N PRO A 47 -23.01 -14.11 -10.28
CA PRO A 47 -24.18 -14.90 -10.62
C PRO A 47 -24.17 -15.40 -12.08
N THR A 48 -23.29 -14.89 -12.91
CA THR A 48 -23.12 -15.25 -14.34
C THR A 48 -21.64 -15.32 -14.70
N GLY A 49 -21.33 -16.04 -15.78
CA GLY A 49 -19.99 -16.15 -16.33
C GLY A 49 -19.70 -15.14 -17.44
N THR A 50 -18.52 -15.22 -17.99
CA THR A 50 -17.97 -14.33 -19.03
C THR A 50 -18.78 -14.32 -20.33
N THR A 51 -19.63 -15.32 -20.54
CA THR A 51 -20.50 -15.41 -21.74
C THR A 51 -21.82 -14.68 -21.60
N ASN A 52 -22.13 -14.11 -20.41
CA ASN A 52 -23.39 -13.39 -20.23
C ASN A 52 -23.35 -12.04 -20.97
N PRO A 53 -24.31 -11.77 -21.90
CA PRO A 53 -24.36 -10.51 -22.64
C PRO A 53 -24.55 -9.29 -21.71
N GLY A 54 -25.23 -9.50 -20.57
CA GLY A 54 -25.46 -8.49 -19.53
C GLY A 54 -24.28 -8.30 -18.58
N ARG A 55 -23.12 -8.90 -18.86
CA ARG A 55 -21.90 -8.82 -18.06
C ARG A 55 -21.87 -9.74 -16.84
N TYR A 56 -20.80 -9.67 -16.10
CA TYR A 56 -20.47 -10.47 -14.93
C TYR A 56 -19.55 -9.67 -14.00
N ASP A 57 -19.39 -10.13 -12.77
CA ASP A 57 -18.42 -9.62 -11.82
C ASP A 57 -17.06 -10.26 -12.10
N GLY A 58 -16.06 -9.45 -12.46
CA GLY A 58 -14.72 -9.88 -12.88
C GLY A 58 -13.68 -9.75 -11.78
N VAL A 59 -12.72 -10.70 -11.71
CA VAL A 59 -11.71 -10.79 -10.64
C VAL A 59 -10.89 -9.52 -10.47
N ASN A 60 -10.43 -8.91 -11.56
CA ASN A 60 -9.67 -7.64 -11.53
C ASN A 60 -10.46 -6.50 -12.19
N SER A 61 -11.76 -6.50 -11.97
CA SER A 61 -12.69 -5.42 -12.27
C SER A 61 -13.35 -5.00 -10.96
N TYR A 62 -13.54 -3.74 -10.72
CA TYR A 62 -14.04 -3.23 -9.44
C TYR A 62 -15.25 -2.31 -9.67
N GLY A 63 -16.27 -2.48 -8.84
CA GLY A 63 -17.53 -1.74 -8.92
C GLY A 63 -18.62 -2.46 -9.71
N ASP A 64 -18.34 -3.63 -10.28
CA ASP A 64 -19.29 -4.51 -10.95
C ASP A 64 -19.92 -5.55 -10.00
N GLU A 65 -19.49 -5.63 -8.76
CA GLU A 65 -19.98 -6.53 -7.72
C GLU A 65 -21.43 -6.21 -7.28
N ASN A 66 -21.98 -5.11 -7.72
CA ASN A 66 -23.23 -4.59 -7.19
C ASN A 66 -24.47 -5.18 -7.89
N VAL A 67 -24.89 -6.35 -7.44
CA VAL A 67 -26.09 -7.07 -7.88
C VAL A 67 -27.34 -6.76 -7.04
N THR A 68 -27.37 -5.66 -6.30
CA THR A 68 -28.35 -5.43 -5.23
C THR A 68 -29.71 -4.90 -5.68
N VAL A 69 -29.93 -4.71 -6.96
CA VAL A 69 -31.19 -4.14 -7.47
C VAL A 69 -31.77 -5.05 -8.51
N ASN A 70 -33.09 -5.04 -8.67
CA ASN A 70 -33.87 -5.80 -9.65
C ASN A 70 -33.30 -5.66 -11.08
N ASN A 71 -32.21 -6.34 -11.32
CA ASN A 71 -31.45 -6.34 -12.56
C ASN A 71 -31.54 -7.70 -13.30
N ASP A 72 -32.44 -8.57 -12.89
CA ASP A 72 -32.69 -9.87 -13.53
C ASP A 72 -34.10 -9.99 -14.02
N PHE A 73 -34.31 -9.71 -15.29
CA PHE A 73 -35.59 -9.78 -15.99
C PHE A 73 -35.87 -11.14 -16.61
N SER A 74 -35.00 -12.12 -16.35
CA SER A 74 -35.24 -13.51 -16.81
C SER A 74 -36.16 -14.31 -15.89
N LYS A 75 -36.37 -13.87 -14.65
CA LYS A 75 -37.03 -14.67 -13.60
C LYS A 75 -38.53 -14.81 -13.75
N ASN A 76 -39.21 -13.80 -14.26
CA ASN A 76 -40.67 -13.90 -14.39
C ASN A 76 -41.17 -13.64 -15.82
N MET A 77 -42.41 -14.11 -16.10
CA MET A 77 -42.97 -14.05 -17.44
C MET A 77 -43.32 -12.61 -17.85
N PHE A 78 -43.72 -11.78 -16.90
CA PHE A 78 -44.11 -10.39 -17.17
C PHE A 78 -42.86 -9.58 -17.63
N ASP A 79 -41.76 -9.66 -16.90
CA ASP A 79 -40.54 -8.98 -17.26
C ASP A 79 -39.96 -9.46 -18.59
N ARG A 80 -40.02 -10.77 -18.88
CA ARG A 80 -39.57 -11.32 -20.17
C ARG A 80 -40.41 -10.82 -21.34
N ARG A 81 -41.69 -10.54 -21.14
CA ARG A 81 -42.57 -9.97 -22.19
C ARG A 81 -42.33 -8.47 -22.38
N GLN A 82 -42.13 -7.75 -21.29
CA GLN A 82 -41.93 -6.30 -21.32
C GLN A 82 -40.51 -5.93 -21.82
N TYR A 83 -39.49 -6.74 -21.45
CA TYR A 83 -38.08 -6.52 -21.77
C TYR A 83 -37.49 -7.78 -22.42
N PRO A 84 -37.88 -8.11 -23.64
CA PRO A 84 -37.50 -9.38 -24.28
C PRO A 84 -35.97 -9.41 -24.49
N GLY A 85 -35.33 -10.48 -23.99
CA GLY A 85 -33.88 -10.70 -24.13
C GLY A 85 -33.00 -9.97 -23.12
N LEU A 86 -33.55 -9.12 -22.24
CA LEU A 86 -32.75 -8.35 -21.30
C LEU A 86 -32.02 -9.23 -20.26
N GLY A 87 -32.64 -10.25 -19.71
CA GLY A 87 -31.99 -11.18 -18.78
C GLY A 87 -31.37 -10.51 -17.53
N LEU A 88 -30.30 -11.10 -17.03
CA LEU A 88 -29.50 -10.54 -15.95
C LEU A 88 -28.43 -9.60 -16.52
N TYR A 89 -28.33 -8.42 -15.96
CA TYR A 89 -27.31 -7.43 -16.33
C TYR A 89 -26.67 -6.80 -15.09
N LEU A 90 -25.40 -6.41 -15.20
CA LEU A 90 -24.61 -5.79 -14.16
C LEU A 90 -24.06 -4.44 -14.66
N ARG A 91 -23.90 -3.48 -13.72
CA ARG A 91 -23.25 -2.23 -14.03
C ARG A 91 -21.76 -2.50 -14.32
N PRO A 92 -21.20 -1.96 -15.42
CA PRO A 92 -19.78 -2.16 -15.71
C PRO A 92 -18.88 -1.62 -14.59
N GLY A 93 -17.91 -2.42 -14.19
CA GLY A 93 -16.83 -1.98 -13.32
C GLY A 93 -15.69 -1.28 -14.08
N TYR A 94 -14.65 -0.95 -13.34
CA TYR A 94 -13.40 -0.41 -13.84
C TYR A 94 -12.33 -1.48 -13.78
N LYS A 95 -11.52 -1.62 -14.82
CA LYS A 95 -10.35 -2.49 -14.78
C LYS A 95 -9.34 -1.96 -13.77
N GLU A 96 -8.66 -2.84 -13.05
CA GLU A 96 -7.62 -2.43 -12.12
C GLU A 96 -6.54 -1.59 -12.79
N SER A 97 -6.14 -1.96 -14.02
CA SER A 97 -5.14 -1.21 -14.81
C SER A 97 -5.52 0.23 -15.12
N ASP A 98 -6.81 0.58 -15.05
CA ASP A 98 -7.31 1.95 -15.27
C ASP A 98 -7.35 2.77 -13.96
N LEU A 99 -7.22 2.10 -12.81
CA LEU A 99 -7.31 2.69 -11.47
C LEU A 99 -5.96 2.82 -10.77
N VAL A 100 -4.94 2.08 -11.20
CA VAL A 100 -3.68 1.89 -10.48
C VAL A 100 -2.48 2.33 -11.32
N ASP A 101 -1.62 3.15 -10.73
CA ASP A 101 -0.25 3.32 -11.18
C ASP A 101 0.63 2.23 -10.52
N TYR A 102 1.23 1.35 -11.33
CA TYR A 102 2.08 0.25 -10.86
C TYR A 102 3.54 0.66 -10.62
N GLY A 103 3.88 1.92 -10.80
CA GLY A 103 5.21 2.43 -10.52
C GLY A 103 5.55 2.29 -9.03
N THR A 104 6.54 1.46 -8.71
CA THR A 104 7.02 1.23 -7.34
C THR A 104 8.33 1.96 -7.13
N HIS A 105 8.44 2.68 -6.02
CA HIS A 105 9.69 3.26 -5.57
C HIS A 105 9.82 3.16 -4.05
N ASN A 106 11.06 3.14 -3.59
CA ASN A 106 11.35 3.16 -2.16
C ASN A 106 12.66 3.90 -1.91
N ILE A 107 12.65 4.84 -0.97
CA ILE A 107 13.82 5.57 -0.51
C ILE A 107 13.93 5.37 0.99
N LYS A 108 15.12 4.98 1.47
CA LYS A 108 15.42 4.84 2.89
C LYS A 108 16.69 5.60 3.22
N LEU A 109 16.61 6.43 4.24
CA LEU A 109 17.75 7.15 4.79
C LEU A 109 17.86 6.82 6.27
N GLY A 110 19.08 6.63 6.74
CA GLY A 110 19.32 6.37 8.15
C GLY A 110 20.64 6.96 8.62
N GLY A 111 20.63 7.49 9.82
CA GLY A 111 21.82 8.02 10.47
C GLY A 111 21.88 7.61 11.93
N ALA A 112 23.10 7.41 12.44
CA ALA A 112 23.33 7.22 13.86
C ALA A 112 24.61 7.96 14.27
N LEU A 113 24.54 8.61 15.43
CA LEU A 113 25.66 9.24 16.11
C LEU A 113 25.88 8.52 17.44
N HIS A 114 27.09 8.15 17.69
CA HIS A 114 27.56 7.44 18.87
C HIS A 114 28.51 8.31 19.64
N TYR A 115 28.35 8.37 20.94
CA TYR A 115 29.24 9.09 21.85
C TYR A 115 29.56 8.24 23.06
N ARG A 116 30.83 8.00 23.31
CA ARG A 116 31.30 7.33 24.53
C ARG A 116 31.45 8.32 25.66
N ILE A 117 30.64 8.14 26.72
CA ILE A 117 30.69 8.97 27.94
C ILE A 117 31.90 8.55 28.80
N THR A 118 32.10 7.25 28.96
CA THR A 118 33.19 6.69 29.78
C THR A 118 34.06 5.80 28.92
N ASP A 119 35.33 5.74 29.29
CA ASP A 119 36.27 4.76 28.75
C ASP A 119 35.98 3.39 29.41
N GLY A 120 35.98 2.32 28.62
CA GLY A 120 35.99 0.95 29.14
C GLY A 120 37.36 0.60 29.71
N ASP A 121 37.40 -0.42 30.56
CA ASP A 121 38.61 -1.07 31.02
C ASP A 121 38.52 -2.60 30.77
N SER A 122 39.47 -3.37 31.27
CA SER A 122 39.49 -4.82 31.11
C SER A 122 38.27 -5.55 31.72
N VAL A 123 37.47 -4.86 32.56
CA VAL A 123 36.32 -5.44 33.29
C VAL A 123 35.01 -4.79 32.89
N LYS A 124 35.03 -3.53 32.45
CA LYS A 124 33.84 -2.74 32.15
C LYS A 124 33.86 -2.26 30.70
N ALA A 125 32.74 -2.49 30.01
CA ALA A 125 32.50 -1.88 28.72
C ALA A 125 32.28 -0.36 28.87
N PRO A 126 32.60 0.46 27.84
CA PRO A 126 32.29 1.88 27.88
C PRO A 126 30.76 2.13 27.91
N VAL A 127 30.38 3.20 28.62
CA VAL A 127 29.00 3.71 28.51
C VAL A 127 28.88 4.56 27.25
N GLU A 128 27.92 4.25 26.45
CA GLU A 128 27.69 4.87 25.13
C GLU A 128 26.31 5.49 25.05
N VAL A 129 26.24 6.68 24.47
CA VAL A 129 24.96 7.29 24.01
C VAL A 129 24.86 7.12 22.51
N VAL A 130 23.71 6.68 22.05
CA VAL A 130 23.38 6.53 20.62
C VAL A 130 22.16 7.38 20.28
N LEU A 131 22.31 8.30 19.33
CA LEU A 131 21.22 9.02 18.70
C LEU A 131 21.07 8.46 17.29
N ALA A 132 19.87 7.99 16.93
CA ALA A 132 19.62 7.45 15.60
C ALA A 132 18.31 7.98 15.03
N SER A 133 18.31 8.20 13.73
CA SER A 133 17.13 8.62 12.97
C SER A 133 17.06 7.82 11.67
N ASN A 134 15.87 7.32 11.37
CA ASN A 134 15.56 6.64 10.12
C ASN A 134 14.36 7.32 9.46
N PHE A 135 14.42 7.44 8.16
CA PHE A 135 13.36 7.90 7.29
C PHE A 135 13.18 6.91 6.17
N SER A 136 11.94 6.62 5.81
CA SER A 136 11.64 5.93 4.56
C SER A 136 10.38 6.49 3.92
N THR A 137 10.37 6.49 2.59
CA THR A 137 9.18 6.81 1.80
C THR A 137 9.12 5.87 0.61
N GLY A 138 7.90 5.61 0.15
CA GLY A 138 7.72 4.77 -1.02
C GLY A 138 6.29 4.57 -1.44
N SER A 139 6.15 3.99 -2.62
CA SER A 139 4.90 3.63 -3.25
C SER A 139 4.98 2.21 -3.77
N THR A 140 3.89 1.45 -3.63
CA THR A 140 3.76 0.07 -4.11
C THR A 140 2.29 -0.33 -4.19
N VAL A 141 1.96 -1.38 -4.93
CA VAL A 141 0.65 -2.01 -4.86
C VAL A 141 0.71 -3.10 -3.79
N TYR A 142 -0.24 -3.11 -2.89
CA TYR A 142 -0.32 -4.06 -1.78
C TYR A 142 -1.61 -4.87 -1.85
N GLN A 143 -1.50 -6.20 -1.69
CA GLN A 143 -2.62 -7.11 -1.60
C GLN A 143 -2.83 -7.50 -0.13
N GLY A 144 -3.94 -7.05 0.45
CA GLY A 144 -4.47 -7.48 1.74
C GLY A 144 -5.82 -8.17 1.55
N ASP A 145 -6.80 -7.87 2.39
CA ASP A 145 -8.20 -8.27 2.18
C ASP A 145 -8.76 -7.61 0.92
N ASN A 146 -8.41 -6.34 0.70
CA ASN A 146 -8.58 -5.62 -0.55
C ASN A 146 -7.21 -5.34 -1.18
N ARG A 147 -7.23 -4.75 -2.35
CA ARG A 147 -6.04 -4.30 -3.05
C ARG A 147 -5.87 -2.79 -2.87
N TYR A 148 -4.70 -2.36 -2.42
CA TYR A 148 -4.39 -0.97 -2.08
C TYR A 148 -3.27 -0.44 -2.94
N ARG A 149 -3.39 0.80 -3.38
CA ARG A 149 -2.27 1.59 -3.86
C ARG A 149 -1.69 2.37 -2.67
N LEU A 150 -0.58 1.88 -2.12
CA LEU A 150 0.21 2.65 -1.17
C LEU A 150 0.98 3.70 -1.96
N GLN A 151 0.74 4.98 -1.70
CA GLN A 151 1.34 6.07 -2.46
C GLN A 151 1.96 7.09 -1.54
N ASP A 152 3.28 7.28 -1.70
CA ASP A 152 4.08 8.24 -0.93
C ASP A 152 3.96 8.07 0.59
N VAL A 153 3.83 6.82 1.03
CA VAL A 153 3.82 6.48 2.46
C VAL A 153 5.14 6.88 3.08
N MET A 154 5.10 7.51 4.25
CA MET A 154 6.31 7.97 4.96
C MET A 154 6.39 7.39 6.37
N PHE A 155 7.60 7.01 6.76
CA PHE A 155 7.93 6.54 8.10
C PHE A 155 9.13 7.32 8.64
N PHE A 156 8.99 7.79 9.87
CA PHE A 156 10.05 8.41 10.63
C PHE A 156 10.23 7.68 11.95
N GLN A 157 11.44 7.36 12.28
CA GLN A 157 11.79 6.78 13.58
C GLN A 157 13.00 7.47 14.15
N HIS A 158 12.88 7.98 15.38
CA HIS A 158 13.97 8.56 16.13
C HIS A 158 14.21 7.74 17.39
N LYS A 159 15.48 7.52 17.73
CA LYS A 159 15.89 6.74 18.88
C LYS A 159 16.97 7.46 19.65
N VAL A 160 16.85 7.46 20.97
CA VAL A 160 17.93 7.74 21.91
C VAL A 160 18.16 6.51 22.77
N GLU A 161 19.43 6.15 22.97
CA GLU A 161 19.80 4.99 23.76
C GLU A 161 21.04 5.30 24.56
N VAL A 162 21.05 4.92 25.82
CA VAL A 162 22.28 4.92 26.68
C VAL A 162 22.50 3.47 27.09
N LYS A 163 23.68 2.97 26.92
CA LYS A 163 24.01 1.57 27.22
C LYS A 163 25.41 1.35 27.72
N GLU A 164 25.58 0.31 28.53
CA GLU A 164 26.86 -0.37 28.79
C GLU A 164 26.73 -1.77 28.17
N GLU A 165 27.52 -2.06 27.14
CA GLU A 165 27.42 -3.28 26.36
C GLU A 165 27.50 -4.55 27.23
N GLY A 166 26.56 -5.46 27.07
CA GLY A 166 26.49 -6.73 27.82
C GLY A 166 25.93 -6.61 29.24
N LYS A 167 25.57 -5.41 29.74
CA LYS A 167 25.03 -5.24 31.08
C LYS A 167 23.63 -4.63 31.12
N TRP A 168 23.47 -3.43 30.57
CA TRP A 168 22.20 -2.72 30.63
C TRP A 168 22.07 -1.71 29.48
N PHE A 169 20.82 -1.36 29.19
CA PHE A 169 20.49 -0.25 28.31
C PHE A 169 19.20 0.46 28.79
N LEU A 170 19.13 1.74 28.47
CA LEU A 170 17.90 2.55 28.53
C LEU A 170 17.68 3.13 27.14
N ARG A 171 16.48 2.90 26.58
CA ARG A 171 16.12 3.31 25.21
C ARG A 171 14.78 4.01 25.19
N GLY A 172 14.73 5.19 24.57
CA GLY A 172 13.51 5.85 24.14
C GLY A 172 13.46 5.91 22.63
N TYR A 173 12.27 5.75 22.04
CA TYR A 173 12.07 5.94 20.61
C TYR A 173 10.69 6.52 20.35
N VAL A 174 10.55 7.22 19.22
CA VAL A 174 9.30 7.70 18.68
C VAL A 174 9.23 7.32 17.20
N THR A 175 8.08 6.83 16.79
CA THR A 175 7.76 6.54 15.39
C THR A 175 6.62 7.43 14.95
N HIS A 176 6.73 8.00 13.76
CA HIS A 176 5.65 8.73 13.10
C HIS A 176 5.45 8.14 11.71
N GLU A 177 4.19 7.92 11.36
CA GLU A 177 3.78 7.34 10.09
C GLU A 177 2.79 8.26 9.40
N ASP A 178 2.92 8.41 8.09
CA ASP A 178 2.00 9.11 7.23
C ASP A 178 1.63 8.20 6.07
N ALA A 179 0.35 7.94 5.90
CA ALA A 179 -0.17 7.08 4.84
C ALA A 179 -0.05 7.71 3.43
N GLY A 180 0.34 8.99 3.34
CA GLY A 180 0.47 9.70 2.08
C GLY A 180 -0.85 9.79 1.32
N ASN A 181 -0.80 9.50 0.02
CA ASN A 181 -1.95 9.48 -0.88
C ASN A 181 -2.47 8.04 -1.13
N THR A 182 -2.33 7.18 -0.14
CA THR A 182 -2.79 5.77 -0.22
C THR A 182 -4.30 5.67 -0.41
N TYR A 183 -4.74 4.74 -1.26
CA TYR A 183 -6.15 4.49 -1.48
C TYR A 183 -6.46 3.00 -1.68
N ASP A 184 -7.69 2.63 -1.33
CA ASP A 184 -8.31 1.34 -1.60
C ASP A 184 -8.90 1.38 -3.01
N ILE A 185 -8.50 0.45 -3.86
CA ILE A 185 -8.88 0.42 -5.29
C ILE A 185 -10.36 0.09 -5.44
N PHE A 186 -10.84 -0.89 -4.67
CA PHE A 186 -12.25 -1.30 -4.67
C PHE A 186 -13.17 -0.14 -4.25
N THR A 187 -12.87 0.49 -3.11
CA THR A 187 -13.65 1.63 -2.62
C THR A 187 -13.60 2.82 -3.59
N THR A 188 -12.46 3.05 -4.24
CA THR A 188 -12.31 4.10 -5.27
C THR A 188 -13.23 3.85 -6.44
N ALA A 189 -13.29 2.62 -6.97
CA ALA A 189 -14.20 2.26 -8.05
C ALA A 189 -15.67 2.51 -7.69
N LEU A 190 -16.08 2.10 -6.47
CA LEU A 190 -17.43 2.35 -5.98
C LEU A 190 -17.75 3.85 -5.90
N ARG A 191 -16.83 4.65 -5.35
CA ARG A 191 -17.01 6.12 -5.27
C ARG A 191 -17.08 6.79 -6.63
N MET A 192 -16.30 6.32 -7.59
CA MET A 192 -16.37 6.82 -8.97
C MET A 192 -17.72 6.50 -9.60
N GLN A 193 -18.27 5.29 -9.37
CA GLN A 193 -19.61 4.94 -9.82
C GLN A 193 -20.69 5.80 -9.18
N GLU A 194 -20.64 6.00 -7.87
CA GLU A 194 -21.58 6.86 -7.13
C GLU A 194 -21.56 8.30 -7.66
N ALA A 195 -20.39 8.84 -7.96
CA ALA A 195 -20.24 10.17 -8.56
C ALA A 195 -20.91 10.28 -9.95
N GLY A 196 -20.94 9.19 -10.71
CA GLY A 196 -21.64 9.08 -11.99
C GLY A 196 -23.16 8.84 -11.88
N GLY A 197 -23.68 8.77 -10.65
CA GLY A 197 -25.10 8.47 -10.34
C GLY A 197 -25.25 7.14 -9.60
N SER A 198 -26.32 7.02 -8.80
CA SER A 198 -26.57 5.81 -8.02
C SER A 198 -26.75 4.58 -8.93
N THR A 199 -26.42 3.40 -8.43
CA THR A 199 -26.68 2.14 -9.16
C THR A 199 -28.17 1.94 -9.47
N LYS A 200 -29.06 2.42 -8.60
CA LYS A 200 -30.49 2.41 -8.83
C LYS A 200 -30.89 3.27 -10.04
N ASP A 201 -30.36 4.49 -10.13
CA ASP A 201 -30.64 5.38 -11.25
C ASP A 201 -30.03 4.84 -12.54
N TRP A 202 -28.83 4.28 -12.47
CA TRP A 202 -28.20 3.64 -13.62
C TRP A 202 -29.06 2.46 -14.12
N ASN A 203 -29.50 1.57 -13.24
CA ASN A 203 -30.37 0.44 -13.59
C ASN A 203 -31.68 0.91 -14.25
N THR A 204 -32.32 1.93 -13.64
CA THR A 204 -33.56 2.49 -14.19
C THR A 204 -33.36 3.00 -15.62
N LYS A 205 -32.29 3.75 -15.85
CA LYS A 205 -31.96 4.22 -17.21
C LYS A 205 -31.65 3.07 -18.14
N TYR A 206 -30.90 2.07 -17.69
CA TYR A 206 -30.50 0.93 -18.52
C TYR A 206 -31.70 0.17 -19.09
N PHE A 207 -32.63 -0.32 -18.25
CA PHE A 207 -33.76 -1.06 -18.73
C PHE A 207 -34.84 -0.17 -19.42
N THR A 208 -34.87 1.14 -19.16
CA THR A 208 -35.77 2.06 -19.85
C THR A 208 -35.31 2.32 -21.29
N LEU A 209 -34.01 2.22 -21.56
CA LEU A 209 -33.43 2.38 -22.89
C LEU A 209 -33.42 1.09 -23.73
N TRP A 210 -33.64 -0.06 -23.09
CA TRP A 210 -33.70 -1.36 -23.74
C TRP A 210 -34.93 -1.48 -24.64
#